data_d84f54e3022b7eed2fafe9ff089efd6f
#
_entry.id   d84f54e3022b7eed2fafe9ff089efd6f
#
_cell.length_a   1.000
_cell.length_b   1.000
_cell.length_c   1.000
_cell.angle_alpha   90.00
_cell.angle_beta   90.00
_cell.angle_gamma   90.00
#
_symmetry.space_group_name_H-M   'P 1'
#
loop_
_entity.id
_entity.type
_entity.pdbx_description
1 polymer ?
#
loop_
_entity_poly.entity_id
_entity_poly.type
_entity_poly.pdbx_seq_one_letter_code
_entity_poly.pdbx_strand_id
1 'polypeptide(L)'
;MYLPGTCPMMVCGVSLWGNVQHVLMPAIALGIGRAALLTRLLRTSMLEVIRTVYVTTARAKGLAERPVVLKHALKNALIPTVTVMGLQVGFLIGGAIVVETLFAMPGLGTFGIDAIIARDYQQVQGFALLTALAFVVMNLVVDVTYTFLDPRIRYT
;
A
#
# COMPACT_ATOMS: atom_id res chain seq x y z
N MET A 1 11.29 20.16 24.47
CA MET A 1 10.58 21.26 25.16
C MET A 1 9.15 21.24 24.66
N TYR A 2 8.26 20.52 25.36
CA TYR A 2 6.84 20.44 24.98
C TYR A 2 6.17 21.78 25.31
N LEU A 3 5.59 22.44 24.34
CA LEU A 3 4.72 23.58 24.57
C LEU A 3 3.50 23.10 25.37
N PRO A 4 3.20 23.70 26.53
CA PRO A 4 2.00 23.38 27.29
C PRO A 4 0.80 23.87 26.48
N GLY A 5 0.04 22.94 25.89
CA GLY A 5 -1.16 23.23 25.08
C GLY A 5 -1.33 22.33 23.83
N THR A 6 -0.30 21.64 23.41
CA THR A 6 -0.44 20.64 22.35
C THR A 6 -0.68 19.27 22.96
N CYS A 7 -1.95 18.93 23.21
CA CYS A 7 -2.33 17.56 23.48
C CYS A 7 -1.91 16.68 22.28
N PRO A 8 -1.18 15.57 22.49
CA PRO A 8 -0.98 14.60 21.43
C PRO A 8 -2.37 14.16 20.92
N MET A 9 -2.59 14.26 19.63
CA MET A 9 -3.86 14.08 18.92
C MET A 9 -4.65 12.82 19.28
N MET A 10 -4.04 11.84 19.91
CA MET A 10 -4.68 10.59 20.32
C MET A 10 -5.37 10.60 21.69
N VAL A 11 -5.13 11.61 22.56
CA VAL A 11 -5.53 11.54 23.98
C VAL A 11 -6.54 12.62 24.39
N CYS A 12 -6.67 13.69 23.63
CA CYS A 12 -7.65 14.74 23.96
C CYS A 12 -8.95 14.50 23.20
N GLY A 13 -9.97 13.95 23.85
CA GLY A 13 -11.43 13.93 23.58
C GLY A 13 -12.01 14.54 22.28
N VAL A 14 -11.23 14.60 21.22
CA VAL A 14 -11.66 15.08 19.91
C VAL A 14 -12.54 13.99 19.31
N SER A 15 -13.71 14.37 18.88
CA SER A 15 -14.65 13.48 18.18
C SER A 15 -13.91 12.71 17.08
N LEU A 16 -14.23 11.42 16.89
CA LEU A 16 -13.69 10.57 15.82
C LEU A 16 -13.65 11.29 14.47
N TRP A 17 -14.57 12.18 14.23
CA TRP A 17 -14.69 12.99 13.03
C TRP A 17 -13.55 14.02 12.86
N GLY A 18 -13.11 14.67 13.94
CA GLY A 18 -11.97 15.59 13.90
C GLY A 18 -10.65 14.88 13.60
N ASN A 19 -10.43 13.69 14.20
CA ASN A 19 -9.23 12.89 13.92
C ASN A 19 -9.17 12.42 12.47
N VAL A 20 -10.31 12.04 11.89
CA VAL A 20 -10.39 11.64 10.48
C VAL A 20 -9.98 12.77 9.53
N GLN A 21 -10.42 14.00 9.80
CA GLN A 21 -10.05 15.16 8.95
C GLN A 21 -8.55 15.43 8.96
N HIS A 22 -7.89 15.30 10.11
CA HIS A 22 -6.44 15.53 10.22
C HIS A 22 -5.61 14.42 9.53
N VAL A 23 -6.08 13.17 9.52
CA VAL A 23 -5.40 12.06 8.84
C VAL A 23 -5.71 12.05 7.35
N LEU A 24 -6.83 12.62 6.92
CA LEU A 24 -7.28 12.58 5.53
C LEU A 24 -6.31 13.32 4.59
N MET A 25 -5.82 14.50 4.98
CA MET A 25 -4.88 15.29 4.16
C MET A 25 -3.56 14.54 3.89
N PRO A 26 -2.83 14.03 4.91
CA PRO A 26 -1.63 13.22 4.70
C PRO A 26 -1.90 11.95 3.91
N ALA A 27 -3.02 11.27 4.17
CA ALA A 27 -3.41 10.06 3.46
C ALA A 27 -3.65 10.32 1.96
N ILE A 28 -4.32 11.41 1.62
CA ILE A 28 -4.53 11.84 0.23
C ILE A 28 -3.20 12.19 -0.44
N ALA A 29 -2.33 12.93 0.25
CA ALA A 29 -1.02 13.31 -0.27
C ALA A 29 -0.16 12.09 -0.64
N LEU A 30 -0.12 11.06 0.22
CA LEU A 30 0.58 9.81 -0.05
C LEU A 30 -0.14 8.95 -1.09
N GLY A 31 -1.47 8.94 -1.08
CA GLY A 31 -2.29 8.04 -1.87
C GLY A 31 -2.42 8.43 -3.34
N ILE A 32 -2.58 9.72 -3.66
CA ILE A 32 -2.87 10.16 -5.03
C ILE A 32 -1.79 9.74 -6.03
N GLY A 33 -0.52 9.97 -5.70
CA GLY A 33 0.59 9.61 -6.57
C GLY A 33 0.67 8.11 -6.83
N ARG A 34 0.43 7.30 -5.80
CA ARG A 34 0.45 5.84 -5.88
C ARG A 34 -0.77 5.28 -6.62
N ALA A 35 -1.96 5.84 -6.35
CA ALA A 35 -3.18 5.47 -7.05
C ALA A 35 -3.08 5.74 -8.56
N ALA A 36 -2.51 6.87 -8.97
CA ALA A 36 -2.30 7.19 -10.37
C ALA A 36 -1.40 6.17 -11.08
N LEU A 37 -0.29 5.76 -10.44
CA LEU A 37 0.63 4.77 -10.98
C LEU A 37 -0.04 3.39 -11.10
N LEU A 38 -0.71 2.93 -10.05
CA LEU A 38 -1.41 1.64 -10.05
C LEU A 38 -2.56 1.60 -11.07
N THR A 39 -3.31 2.70 -11.20
CA THR A 39 -4.38 2.81 -12.19
C THR A 39 -3.84 2.71 -13.61
N ARG A 40 -2.72 3.38 -13.90
CA ARG A 40 -2.08 3.28 -15.23
C ARG A 40 -1.59 1.87 -15.50
N LEU A 41 -0.94 1.23 -14.53
CA LEU A 41 -0.45 -0.13 -14.66
C LEU A 41 -1.59 -1.12 -14.87
N LEU A 42 -2.65 -1.05 -14.06
CA LEU A 42 -3.82 -1.91 -14.19
C LEU A 42 -4.48 -1.75 -15.57
N ARG A 43 -4.59 -0.50 -16.05
CA ARG A 43 -5.15 -0.22 -17.37
C ARG A 43 -4.34 -0.86 -18.50
N THR A 44 -3.01 -0.72 -18.47
CA THR A 44 -2.14 -1.33 -19.49
C THR A 44 -2.23 -2.85 -19.45
N SER A 45 -2.13 -3.45 -18.27
CA SER A 45 -2.27 -4.90 -18.09
C SER A 45 -3.64 -5.42 -18.54
N MET A 46 -4.72 -4.69 -18.26
CA MET A 46 -6.06 -5.04 -18.75
C MET A 46 -6.14 -5.02 -20.28
N LEU A 47 -5.58 -4.00 -20.94
CA LEU A 47 -5.59 -3.89 -22.41
C LEU A 47 -4.78 -5.02 -23.06
N GLU A 48 -3.66 -5.42 -22.46
CA GLU A 48 -2.87 -6.57 -22.93
C GLU A 48 -3.63 -7.88 -22.79
N VAL A 49 -4.22 -8.13 -21.61
CA VAL A 49 -4.96 -9.38 -21.35
C VAL A 49 -6.21 -9.49 -22.22
N ILE A 50 -6.95 -8.41 -22.47
CA ILE A 50 -8.16 -8.43 -23.32
C ILE A 50 -7.84 -8.84 -24.77
N ARG A 51 -6.62 -8.60 -25.24
CA ARG A 51 -6.17 -8.96 -26.59
C ARG A 51 -5.64 -10.41 -26.69
N THR A 52 -5.54 -11.13 -25.58
CA THR A 52 -5.05 -12.52 -25.60
C THR A 52 -6.06 -13.47 -26.25
N VAL A 53 -5.53 -14.52 -26.86
CA VAL A 53 -6.32 -15.61 -27.48
C VAL A 53 -7.28 -16.24 -26.47
N TYR A 54 -6.89 -16.32 -25.21
CA TYR A 54 -7.71 -16.84 -24.12
C TYR A 54 -9.04 -16.10 -23.96
N VAL A 55 -9.01 -14.76 -23.99
CA VAL A 55 -10.21 -13.92 -23.88
C VAL A 55 -11.05 -14.02 -25.15
N THR A 56 -10.41 -14.07 -26.32
CA THR A 56 -11.09 -14.24 -27.61
C THR A 56 -11.82 -15.59 -27.66
N THR A 57 -11.22 -16.64 -27.16
CA THR A 57 -11.85 -17.97 -27.07
C THR A 57 -13.05 -17.97 -26.12
N ALA A 58 -12.97 -17.25 -25.00
CA ALA A 58 -14.08 -17.12 -24.06
C ALA A 58 -15.28 -16.40 -24.70
N ARG A 59 -15.02 -15.37 -25.53
CA ARG A 59 -16.05 -14.68 -26.32
C ARG A 59 -16.65 -15.59 -27.39
N ALA A 60 -15.83 -16.38 -28.09
CA ALA A 60 -16.29 -17.32 -29.09
C ALA A 60 -17.23 -18.40 -28.54
N LYS A 61 -17.09 -18.72 -27.24
CA LYS A 61 -18.01 -19.62 -26.51
C LYS A 61 -19.34 -18.97 -26.12
N GLY A 62 -19.60 -17.75 -26.54
CA GLY A 62 -20.87 -17.05 -26.27
C GLY A 62 -21.02 -16.48 -24.86
N LEU A 63 -19.94 -16.39 -24.07
CA LEU A 63 -19.99 -15.79 -22.74
C LEU A 63 -20.26 -14.29 -22.83
N ALA A 64 -21.12 -13.76 -21.96
CA ALA A 64 -21.39 -12.34 -21.89
C ALA A 64 -20.12 -11.53 -21.56
N GLU A 65 -20.01 -10.31 -22.07
CA GLU A 65 -18.81 -9.43 -21.90
C GLU A 65 -18.44 -9.21 -20.42
N ARG A 66 -19.41 -8.99 -19.54
CA ARG A 66 -19.16 -8.72 -18.13
C ARG A 66 -18.41 -9.85 -17.40
N PRO A 67 -18.84 -11.11 -17.43
CA PRO A 67 -18.07 -12.20 -16.81
C PRO A 67 -16.71 -12.44 -17.49
N VAL A 68 -16.58 -12.21 -18.78
CA VAL A 68 -15.30 -12.32 -19.49
C VAL A 68 -14.31 -11.29 -18.96
N VAL A 69 -14.72 -10.04 -18.80
CA VAL A 69 -13.86 -8.97 -18.30
C VAL A 69 -13.56 -9.16 -16.82
N LEU A 70 -14.57 -9.36 -15.97
CA LEU A 70 -14.38 -9.37 -14.52
C LEU A 70 -13.76 -10.68 -14.00
N LYS A 71 -14.13 -11.83 -14.57
CA LYS A 71 -13.67 -13.12 -14.06
C LYS A 71 -12.39 -13.62 -14.74
N HIS A 72 -12.25 -13.34 -16.05
CA HIS A 72 -11.15 -13.85 -16.83
C HIS A 72 -10.05 -12.79 -17.06
N ALA A 73 -10.40 -11.59 -17.52
CA ALA A 73 -9.39 -10.58 -17.83
C ALA A 73 -8.84 -9.91 -16.57
N LEU A 74 -9.68 -9.46 -15.65
CA LEU A 74 -9.26 -8.74 -14.45
C LEU A 74 -8.38 -9.59 -13.55
N LYS A 75 -8.72 -10.88 -13.36
CA LYS A 75 -7.92 -11.78 -12.52
C LYS A 75 -6.47 -11.88 -13.02
N ASN A 76 -6.26 -12.02 -14.31
CA ASN A 76 -4.92 -12.11 -14.90
C ASN A 76 -4.22 -10.74 -14.94
N ALA A 77 -4.95 -9.64 -15.16
CA ALA A 77 -4.40 -8.29 -15.15
C ALA A 77 -4.00 -7.80 -13.75
N LEU A 78 -4.58 -8.37 -12.69
CA LEU A 78 -4.22 -8.05 -11.31
C LEU A 78 -2.85 -8.62 -10.91
N ILE A 79 -2.36 -9.69 -11.52
CA ILE A 79 -1.09 -10.31 -11.16
C ILE A 79 0.07 -9.29 -11.16
N PRO A 80 0.40 -8.60 -12.27
CA PRO A 80 1.47 -7.60 -12.26
C PRO A 80 1.16 -6.39 -11.36
N THR A 81 -0.11 -6.06 -11.19
CA THR A 81 -0.52 -4.94 -10.31
C THR A 81 -0.25 -5.26 -8.84
N VAL A 82 -0.54 -6.48 -8.39
CA VAL A 82 -0.27 -6.93 -7.01
C VAL A 82 1.23 -6.99 -6.74
N THR A 83 2.06 -7.38 -7.71
CA THR A 83 3.53 -7.32 -7.61
C THR A 83 3.98 -5.90 -7.27
N VAL A 84 3.55 -4.94 -8.08
CA VAL A 84 3.94 -3.54 -7.90
C VAL A 84 3.36 -2.98 -6.59
N MET A 85 2.16 -3.39 -6.18
CA MET A 85 1.60 -3.03 -4.87
C MET A 85 2.51 -3.49 -3.72
N GLY A 86 3.01 -4.73 -3.78
CA GLY A 86 3.94 -5.25 -2.77
C GLY A 86 5.22 -4.40 -2.65
N LEU A 87 5.83 -4.08 -3.79
CA LEU A 87 7.01 -3.20 -3.82
C LEU A 87 6.70 -1.78 -3.30
N GLN A 88 5.50 -1.28 -3.53
CA GLN A 88 5.08 0.06 -3.08
C GLN A 88 4.97 0.19 -1.57
N VAL A 89 4.74 -0.91 -0.84
CA VAL A 89 4.67 -0.88 0.63
C VAL A 89 5.98 -0.39 1.24
N GLY A 90 7.13 -0.84 0.74
CA GLY A 90 8.42 -0.34 1.18
C GLY A 90 8.59 1.17 0.97
N PHE A 91 8.16 1.67 -0.19
CA PHE A 91 8.17 3.11 -0.49
C PHE A 91 7.19 3.91 0.36
N LEU A 92 6.05 3.31 0.77
CA LEU A 92 5.09 3.98 1.65
C LEU A 92 5.70 4.23 3.04
N ILE A 93 6.47 3.29 3.58
CA ILE A 93 7.16 3.47 4.87
C ILE A 93 8.11 4.67 4.80
N GLY A 94 8.96 4.75 3.76
CA GLY A 94 9.85 5.89 3.57
C GLY A 94 9.12 7.22 3.32
N GLY A 95 8.04 7.20 2.52
CA GLY A 95 7.22 8.37 2.25
C GLY A 95 6.42 8.86 3.46
N ALA A 96 5.99 7.94 4.32
CA ALA A 96 5.27 8.26 5.55
C ALA A 96 6.13 9.12 6.48
N ILE A 97 7.43 8.82 6.61
CA ILE A 97 8.37 9.61 7.43
C ILE A 97 8.35 11.10 7.02
N VAL A 98 8.46 11.36 5.71
CA VAL A 98 8.47 12.73 5.18
C VAL A 98 7.14 13.43 5.44
N VAL A 99 6.03 12.73 5.26
CA VAL A 99 4.69 13.30 5.46
C VAL A 99 4.42 13.54 6.95
N GLU A 100 4.79 12.61 7.83
CA GLU A 100 4.67 12.78 9.28
C GLU A 100 5.43 14.01 9.77
N THR A 101 6.67 14.21 9.29
CA THR A 101 7.47 15.40 9.64
C THR A 101 6.86 16.69 9.09
N LEU A 102 6.36 16.66 7.85
CA LEU A 102 5.79 17.84 7.19
C LEU A 102 4.48 18.29 7.85
N PHE A 103 3.65 17.34 8.29
CA PHE A 103 2.37 17.60 8.96
C PHE A 103 2.49 17.63 10.50
N ALA A 104 3.73 17.56 11.04
CA ALA A 104 3.99 17.52 12.49
C ALA A 104 3.15 16.46 13.23
N MET A 105 2.93 15.30 12.60
CA MET A 105 2.15 14.22 13.18
C MET A 105 3.06 13.28 13.98
N PRO A 106 2.68 12.92 15.22
CA PRO A 106 3.40 11.90 15.97
C PRO A 106 3.14 10.53 15.32
N GLY A 107 4.18 9.95 14.73
CA GLY A 107 4.12 8.67 14.06
C GLY A 107 5.40 7.86 14.24
N LEU A 108 5.46 6.67 13.64
CA LEU A 108 6.65 5.82 13.69
C LEU A 108 7.85 6.45 12.99
N GLY A 109 7.61 7.22 11.93
CA GLY A 109 8.68 7.88 11.19
C GLY A 109 9.31 9.01 11.99
N THR A 110 8.51 9.87 12.62
CA THR A 110 9.02 10.93 13.50
C THR A 110 9.74 10.36 14.70
N PHE A 111 9.21 9.28 15.31
CA PHE A 111 9.91 8.54 16.38
C PHE A 111 11.29 8.08 15.95
N GLY A 112 11.41 7.49 14.75
CA GLY A 112 12.69 7.04 14.22
C GLY A 112 13.67 8.19 13.99
N ILE A 113 13.23 9.33 13.45
CA ILE A 113 14.07 10.52 13.26
C ILE A 113 14.54 11.06 14.59
N ASP A 114 13.65 11.22 15.57
CA ASP A 114 13.99 11.74 16.89
C ASP A 114 15.01 10.85 17.60
N ALA A 115 14.88 9.53 17.49
CA ALA A 115 15.85 8.57 18.01
C ALA A 115 17.23 8.72 17.36
N ILE A 116 17.30 8.96 16.04
CA ILE A 116 18.56 9.19 15.32
C ILE A 116 19.21 10.50 15.78
N ILE A 117 18.42 11.57 15.90
CA ILE A 117 18.91 12.88 16.35
C ILE A 117 19.43 12.80 17.79
N ALA A 118 18.70 12.09 18.67
CA ALA A 118 19.09 11.84 20.06
C ALA A 118 20.29 10.88 20.19
N ARG A 119 20.71 10.21 19.11
CA ARG A 119 21.75 9.18 19.10
C ARG A 119 21.44 8.00 20.02
N ASP A 120 20.16 7.71 20.21
CA ASP A 120 19.71 6.58 21.01
C ASP A 120 19.70 5.30 20.16
N TYR A 121 20.82 4.59 20.17
CA TYR A 121 21.02 3.39 19.37
C TYR A 121 19.98 2.30 19.68
N GLN A 122 19.50 2.20 20.92
CA GLN A 122 18.54 1.18 21.31
C GLN A 122 17.18 1.43 20.64
N GLN A 123 16.73 2.70 20.62
CA GLN A 123 15.48 3.08 19.96
C GLN A 123 15.60 2.96 18.43
N VAL A 124 16.74 3.34 17.85
CA VAL A 124 17.01 3.19 16.41
C VAL A 124 16.97 1.72 15.97
N GLN A 125 17.58 0.82 16.75
CA GLN A 125 17.53 -0.61 16.46
C GLN A 125 16.09 -1.16 16.57
N GLY A 126 15.35 -0.75 17.60
CA GLY A 126 13.95 -1.13 17.76
C GLY A 126 13.08 -0.68 16.59
N PHE A 127 13.26 0.57 16.13
CA PHE A 127 12.58 1.12 14.97
C PHE A 127 12.92 0.36 13.69
N ALA A 128 14.21 0.09 13.44
CA ALA A 128 14.68 -0.64 12.28
C ALA A 128 14.12 -2.07 12.24
N LEU A 129 14.10 -2.76 13.38
CA LEU A 129 13.58 -4.11 13.49
C LEU A 129 12.05 -4.14 13.26
N LEU A 130 11.32 -3.17 13.80
CA LEU A 130 9.87 -3.08 13.63
C LEU A 130 9.50 -2.79 12.17
N THR A 131 10.21 -1.88 11.51
CA THR A 131 9.96 -1.56 10.09
C THR A 131 10.34 -2.72 9.18
N ALA A 132 11.44 -3.43 9.45
CA ALA A 132 11.82 -4.63 8.73
C ALA A 132 10.78 -5.75 8.89
N LEU A 133 10.28 -5.97 10.11
CA LEU A 133 9.24 -6.96 10.38
C LEU A 133 7.95 -6.62 9.64
N ALA A 134 7.52 -5.36 9.69
CA ALA A 134 6.34 -4.90 8.97
C ALA A 134 6.47 -5.13 7.45
N PHE A 135 7.65 -4.86 6.88
CA PHE A 135 7.93 -5.10 5.47
C PHE A 135 7.86 -6.60 5.11
N VAL A 136 8.45 -7.48 5.94
CA VAL A 136 8.39 -8.94 5.73
C VAL A 136 6.95 -9.45 5.79
N VAL A 137 6.18 -8.99 6.79
CA VAL A 137 4.77 -9.39 6.94
C VAL A 137 3.95 -8.94 5.72
N MET A 138 4.16 -7.72 5.24
CA MET A 138 3.44 -7.23 4.06
C MET A 138 3.83 -7.98 2.78
N ASN A 139 5.11 -8.32 2.59
CA ASN A 139 5.52 -9.18 1.49
C ASN A 139 4.87 -10.56 1.57
N LEU A 140 4.81 -11.16 2.76
CA LEU A 140 4.12 -12.43 2.96
C LEU A 140 2.63 -12.34 2.56
N VAL A 141 1.95 -11.25 2.94
CA VAL A 141 0.55 -11.01 2.54
C VAL A 141 0.41 -10.94 1.02
N VAL A 142 1.35 -10.27 0.35
CA VAL A 142 1.39 -10.19 -1.11
C VAL A 142 1.59 -11.57 -1.73
N ASP A 143 2.54 -12.37 -1.22
CA ASP A 143 2.82 -13.72 -1.72
C ASP A 143 1.62 -14.67 -1.54
N VAL A 144 0.94 -14.59 -0.40
CA VAL A 144 -0.32 -15.32 -0.16
C VAL A 144 -1.38 -14.88 -1.16
N THR A 145 -1.48 -13.58 -1.43
CA THR A 145 -2.44 -13.05 -2.43
C THR A 145 -2.14 -13.59 -3.82
N TYR A 146 -0.86 -13.74 -4.19
CA TYR A 146 -0.48 -14.39 -5.45
C TYR A 146 -0.99 -15.82 -5.55
N THR A 147 -0.86 -16.60 -4.50
CA THR A 147 -1.32 -17.99 -4.49
C THR A 147 -2.83 -18.09 -4.76
N PHE A 148 -3.61 -17.12 -4.30
CA PHE A 148 -5.05 -17.04 -4.59
C PHE A 148 -5.36 -16.55 -6.01
N LEU A 149 -4.55 -15.63 -6.56
CA LEU A 149 -4.77 -15.09 -7.90
C LEU A 149 -4.34 -16.08 -9.00
N ASP A 150 -3.19 -16.76 -8.83
CA ASP A 150 -2.66 -17.69 -9.81
C ASP A 150 -2.49 -19.11 -9.23
N PRO A 151 -3.55 -19.95 -9.30
CA PRO A 151 -3.48 -21.34 -8.84
C PRO A 151 -2.59 -22.22 -9.74
N ARG A 152 -1.99 -21.69 -10.82
CA ARG A 152 -1.10 -22.44 -11.73
C ARG A 152 0.34 -22.51 -11.23
N ILE A 153 0.74 -21.68 -10.28
CA ILE A 153 2.06 -21.78 -9.65
C ILE A 153 2.04 -22.99 -8.70
N ARG A 154 2.17 -24.20 -9.28
CA ARG A 154 2.55 -25.38 -8.51
C ARG A 154 4.05 -25.37 -8.45
N TYR A 155 4.59 -25.21 -7.27
CA TYR A 155 6.01 -25.44 -7.01
C TYR A 155 6.30 -26.92 -7.37
N THR A 156 7.10 -27.11 -8.42
CA THR A 156 7.72 -28.41 -8.73
C THR A 156 9.03 -28.49 -8.01
#